data_e60e9d1ec29cd950b4a49dcc3c1e8ba9
#
_entry.id   e60e9d1ec29cd950b4a49dcc3c1e8ba9
#
_cell.length_a   1.000
_cell.length_b   1.000
_cell.length_c   1.000
_cell.angle_alpha   90.00
_cell.angle_beta   90.00
_cell.angle_gamma   90.00
#
_symmetry.space_group_name_H-M   'P 1'
#
loop_
_entity.id
_entity.type
_entity.pdbx_description
1 polymer ?
#
loop_
_entity_poly.entity_id
_entity_poly.type
_entity_poly.pdbx_seq_one_letter_code
_entity_poly.pdbx_strand_id
1 'polypeptide(L)'
;MGEMGNSYLLEATVTNHTNTFYLCIDLKSFYASVECVERGLDPMTTRLAVADPERTEKTICLAITPAMKALGIKNRCRVFEIPDNIDYIMAVPRMHLYLEYSARIYGVYLKYIAKEDIHVYSVDEAFLDATHYLAMYRMNAKELGLRILQDIYETTGIRATCGIGTNLYLAKIAMDIVAKKMPADADGVRIAELDEISYRREFWNHRPLTDFWRIGKGYAKKLNECGLKTMGDIAKFSINNEDILYDLFGINAELLIDHAWGYEPCTIKHIKNYKP
;
A
#
# COMPACT_ATOMS: atom_id res chain seq x y z
N MET A 1 -12.71 23.99 28.18
CA MET A 1 -11.30 23.64 28.44
C MET A 1 -10.84 22.41 27.66
N GLY A 2 -11.41 22.10 26.50
CA GLY A 2 -11.16 20.86 25.73
C GLY A 2 -10.46 21.01 24.39
N GLU A 3 -10.32 22.20 23.82
CA GLU A 3 -9.79 22.37 22.47
C GLU A 3 -8.31 22.80 22.40
N MET A 4 -7.77 23.40 23.45
CA MET A 4 -6.36 23.82 23.46
C MET A 4 -5.35 22.69 23.69
N GLY A 5 -5.72 21.59 24.33
CA GLY A 5 -4.83 20.45 24.56
C GLY A 5 -4.48 19.63 23.30
N ASN A 6 -5.33 19.67 22.29
CA ASN A 6 -5.14 18.87 21.05
C ASN A 6 -4.16 19.55 20.06
N SER A 7 -4.02 20.88 20.13
CA SER A 7 -3.10 21.63 19.24
C SER A 7 -1.64 21.37 19.60
N TYR A 8 -1.30 21.32 20.87
CA TYR A 8 0.08 21.10 21.32
C TYR A 8 0.62 19.70 21.05
N LEU A 9 -0.24 18.67 21.05
CA LEU A 9 0.16 17.29 20.70
C LEU A 9 0.42 17.11 19.19
N LEU A 10 -0.16 17.97 18.36
CA LEU A 10 0.07 17.97 16.92
C LEU A 10 1.40 18.61 16.53
N GLU A 11 1.89 19.58 17.31
CA GLU A 11 3.09 20.36 17.01
C GLU A 11 4.37 19.90 17.73
N ALA A 12 4.25 19.14 18.81
CA ALA A 12 5.34 18.88 19.77
C ALA A 12 6.46 17.93 19.29
N THR A 13 6.50 17.52 18.01
CA THR A 13 7.56 16.63 17.50
C THR A 13 8.07 17.01 16.11
N VAL A 14 8.09 18.30 15.78
CA VAL A 14 8.84 18.78 14.60
C VAL A 14 10.30 19.01 15.02
N THR A 15 11.04 17.94 15.28
CA THR A 15 12.50 17.97 15.30
C THR A 15 12.99 17.64 13.91
N ASN A 16 13.72 18.57 13.30
CA ASN A 16 14.61 18.45 12.12
C ASN A 16 14.59 17.09 11.39
N HIS A 17 13.45 16.70 10.80
CA HIS A 17 13.44 15.62 9.85
C HIS A 17 14.02 16.15 8.53
N THR A 18 15.19 15.66 8.16
CA THR A 18 15.60 15.68 6.75
C THR A 18 14.39 15.31 5.92
N ASN A 19 14.01 16.16 4.94
CA ASN A 19 12.90 15.89 4.03
C ASN A 19 13.17 14.57 3.28
N THR A 20 12.78 13.45 3.88
CA THR A 20 12.84 12.12 3.27
C THR A 20 11.56 11.86 2.51
N PHE A 21 11.68 11.21 1.35
CA PHE A 21 10.55 10.88 0.49
C PHE A 21 10.64 9.43 0.04
N TYR A 22 9.68 8.63 0.46
CA TYR A 22 9.51 7.26 0.03
C TYR A 22 8.30 7.14 -0.89
N LEU A 23 8.45 6.38 -1.96
CA LEU A 23 7.36 6.00 -2.85
C LEU A 23 6.99 4.55 -2.55
N CYS A 24 5.71 4.26 -2.32
CA CYS A 24 5.16 2.91 -2.27
C CYS A 24 4.32 2.71 -3.53
N ILE A 25 4.72 1.80 -4.41
CA ILE A 25 4.06 1.54 -5.70
C ILE A 25 3.44 0.15 -5.68
N ASP A 26 2.15 0.05 -6.04
CA ASP A 26 1.36 -1.18 -6.10
C ASP A 26 0.74 -1.34 -7.48
N LEU A 27 0.93 -2.50 -8.09
CA LEU A 27 0.44 -2.82 -9.44
C LEU A 27 -1.02 -3.25 -9.37
N LYS A 28 -1.86 -2.56 -10.12
CA LYS A 28 -3.32 -2.72 -10.05
C LYS A 28 -3.78 -4.09 -10.53
N SER A 29 -4.35 -4.90 -9.62
CA SER A 29 -4.87 -6.24 -9.95
C SER A 29 -3.85 -7.11 -10.71
N PHE A 30 -2.61 -7.12 -10.29
CA PHE A 30 -1.43 -7.48 -11.06
C PHE A 30 -1.61 -8.72 -11.94
N TYR A 31 -1.88 -9.90 -11.37
CA TYR A 31 -2.00 -11.11 -12.15
C TYR A 31 -3.11 -11.04 -13.21
N ALA A 32 -4.26 -10.46 -12.84
CA ALA A 32 -5.38 -10.32 -13.79
C ALA A 32 -5.04 -9.29 -14.88
N SER A 33 -4.30 -8.23 -14.55
CA SER A 33 -3.84 -7.25 -15.53
C SER A 33 -2.83 -7.86 -16.51
N VAL A 34 -1.86 -8.67 -16.03
CA VAL A 34 -0.94 -9.41 -16.89
C VAL A 34 -1.72 -10.33 -17.86
N GLU A 35 -2.70 -11.08 -17.35
CA GLU A 35 -3.49 -11.98 -18.19
C GLU A 35 -4.32 -11.23 -19.26
N CYS A 36 -4.81 -10.03 -18.96
CA CYS A 36 -5.49 -9.20 -19.95
C CYS A 36 -4.51 -8.70 -21.01
N VAL A 37 -3.40 -8.10 -20.60
CA VAL A 37 -2.39 -7.54 -21.51
C VAL A 37 -1.86 -8.60 -22.49
N GLU A 38 -1.55 -9.79 -22.01
CA GLU A 38 -1.09 -10.91 -22.84
C GLU A 38 -2.13 -11.38 -23.88
N ARG A 39 -3.40 -11.07 -23.65
CA ARG A 39 -4.50 -11.36 -24.59
C ARG A 39 -4.87 -10.16 -25.47
N GLY A 40 -4.14 -9.05 -25.36
CA GLY A 40 -4.48 -7.79 -26.06
C GLY A 40 -5.77 -7.14 -25.53
N LEU A 41 -6.14 -7.41 -24.28
CA LEU A 41 -7.36 -6.90 -23.63
C LEU A 41 -7.03 -5.79 -22.63
N ASP A 42 -7.94 -4.83 -22.45
CA ASP A 42 -7.81 -3.79 -21.43
C ASP A 42 -8.26 -4.30 -20.05
N PRO A 43 -7.36 -4.34 -19.04
CA PRO A 43 -7.70 -4.76 -17.68
C PRO A 43 -8.81 -3.95 -17.02
N MET A 44 -9.02 -2.70 -17.45
CA MET A 44 -10.00 -1.79 -16.84
C MET A 44 -11.42 -2.10 -17.26
N THR A 45 -11.60 -2.68 -18.44
CA THR A 45 -12.93 -2.96 -19.05
C THR A 45 -13.23 -4.44 -19.15
N THR A 46 -12.20 -5.30 -19.19
CA THR A 46 -12.35 -6.76 -19.34
C THR A 46 -12.70 -7.40 -17.99
N ARG A 47 -13.69 -8.27 -17.99
CA ARG A 47 -14.02 -9.12 -16.84
C ARG A 47 -13.19 -10.38 -16.90
N LEU A 48 -12.21 -10.50 -15.99
CA LEU A 48 -11.30 -11.66 -15.93
C LEU A 48 -10.95 -11.98 -14.48
N ALA A 49 -10.96 -13.27 -14.16
CA ALA A 49 -10.51 -13.82 -12.89
C ALA A 49 -9.36 -14.81 -13.13
N VAL A 50 -8.35 -14.75 -12.27
CA VAL A 50 -7.21 -15.69 -12.29
C VAL A 50 -7.48 -16.78 -11.26
N ALA A 51 -7.86 -17.96 -11.72
CA ALA A 51 -8.09 -19.14 -10.91
C ALA A 51 -7.82 -20.39 -11.73
N ASP A 52 -7.59 -21.52 -11.07
CA ASP A 52 -7.40 -22.81 -11.71
C ASP A 52 -8.75 -23.52 -11.89
N PRO A 53 -9.27 -23.64 -13.12
CA PRO A 53 -10.56 -24.28 -13.39
C PRO A 53 -10.56 -25.78 -13.15
N GLU A 54 -9.39 -26.43 -13.11
CA GLU A 54 -9.27 -27.89 -12.84
C GLU A 54 -9.44 -28.21 -11.36
N ARG A 55 -9.36 -27.17 -10.49
CA ARG A 55 -9.69 -27.28 -9.07
C ARG A 55 -11.18 -27.08 -8.85
N THR A 56 -11.60 -27.33 -7.62
CA THR A 56 -13.02 -27.15 -7.27
C THR A 56 -13.42 -25.67 -7.29
N GLU A 57 -14.72 -25.39 -7.43
CA GLU A 57 -15.32 -24.06 -7.31
C GLU A 57 -14.99 -23.32 -5.99
N LYS A 58 -14.51 -24.06 -4.96
CA LYS A 58 -14.02 -23.51 -3.69
C LYS A 58 -12.63 -22.87 -3.81
N THR A 59 -11.98 -22.96 -4.96
CA THR A 59 -10.67 -22.34 -5.24
C THR A 59 -10.77 -20.82 -5.10
N ILE A 60 -9.74 -20.24 -4.48
CA ILE A 60 -9.63 -18.79 -4.33
C ILE A 60 -9.10 -18.19 -5.64
N CYS A 61 -9.76 -17.15 -6.13
CA CYS A 61 -9.26 -16.31 -7.20
C CYS A 61 -8.01 -15.57 -6.73
N LEU A 62 -6.86 -15.80 -7.36
CA LEU A 62 -5.60 -15.13 -7.01
C LEU A 62 -5.68 -13.63 -7.29
N ALA A 63 -6.37 -13.25 -8.37
CA ALA A 63 -6.66 -11.86 -8.72
C ALA A 63 -7.94 -11.79 -9.56
N ILE A 64 -8.60 -10.65 -9.52
CA ILE A 64 -9.70 -10.28 -10.43
C ILE A 64 -9.44 -8.88 -10.99
N THR A 65 -9.93 -8.62 -12.19
CA THR A 65 -9.77 -7.32 -12.85
C THR A 65 -10.50 -6.18 -12.12
N PRO A 66 -10.11 -4.93 -12.34
CA PRO A 66 -10.86 -3.77 -11.87
C PRO A 66 -12.32 -3.78 -12.32
N ALA A 67 -12.61 -4.22 -13.55
CA ALA A 67 -13.97 -4.36 -14.06
C ALA A 67 -14.82 -5.32 -13.21
N MET A 68 -14.25 -6.45 -12.76
CA MET A 68 -14.92 -7.39 -11.84
C MET A 68 -15.15 -6.74 -10.46
N LYS A 69 -14.15 -6.02 -9.95
CA LYS A 69 -14.27 -5.30 -8.66
C LYS A 69 -15.36 -4.22 -8.70
N ALA A 70 -15.54 -3.54 -9.84
CA ALA A 70 -16.59 -2.55 -10.05
C ALA A 70 -18.01 -3.15 -9.98
N LEU A 71 -18.16 -4.46 -10.23
CA LEU A 71 -19.41 -5.19 -10.04
C LEU A 71 -19.66 -5.64 -8.58
N GLY A 72 -18.81 -5.22 -7.63
CA GLY A 72 -18.92 -5.56 -6.22
C GLY A 72 -18.29 -6.91 -5.84
N ILE A 73 -17.61 -7.58 -6.76
CA ILE A 73 -16.93 -8.84 -6.48
C ILE A 73 -15.69 -8.55 -5.64
N LYS A 74 -15.56 -9.28 -4.54
CA LYS A 74 -14.43 -9.10 -3.60
C LYS A 74 -13.14 -9.65 -4.17
N ASN A 75 -12.04 -8.95 -3.95
CA ASN A 75 -10.71 -9.49 -4.26
C ASN A 75 -10.46 -10.77 -3.43
N ARG A 76 -9.81 -11.77 -4.02
CA ARG A 76 -9.59 -13.10 -3.41
C ARG A 76 -10.87 -13.82 -3.02
N CYS A 77 -11.98 -13.56 -3.73
CA CYS A 77 -13.21 -14.37 -3.62
C CYS A 77 -12.92 -15.81 -4.03
N ARG A 78 -13.79 -16.72 -3.63
CA ARG A 78 -13.83 -18.07 -4.17
C ARG A 78 -14.60 -18.07 -5.51
N VAL A 79 -14.31 -19.01 -6.40
CA VAL A 79 -14.94 -19.06 -7.71
C VAL A 79 -16.47 -19.08 -7.59
N PHE A 80 -17.03 -19.88 -6.67
CA PHE A 80 -18.48 -19.97 -6.44
C PHE A 80 -19.12 -18.69 -5.88
N GLU A 81 -18.32 -17.73 -5.39
CA GLU A 81 -18.82 -16.44 -4.92
C GLU A 81 -19.00 -15.42 -6.06
N ILE A 82 -18.56 -15.77 -7.28
CA ILE A 82 -18.83 -14.97 -8.47
C ILE A 82 -20.24 -15.33 -8.96
N PRO A 83 -21.17 -14.34 -9.09
CA PRO A 83 -22.53 -14.62 -9.53
C PRO A 83 -22.59 -15.28 -10.92
N ASP A 84 -23.42 -16.29 -11.10
CA ASP A 84 -23.55 -17.09 -12.34
C ASP A 84 -24.00 -16.24 -13.55
N ASN A 85 -24.65 -15.11 -13.31
CA ASN A 85 -25.09 -14.19 -14.36
C ASN A 85 -24.00 -13.24 -14.88
N ILE A 86 -22.78 -13.34 -14.35
CA ILE A 86 -21.64 -12.55 -14.80
C ILE A 86 -20.78 -13.38 -15.74
N ASP A 87 -20.80 -13.00 -17.02
CA ASP A 87 -19.87 -13.57 -18.00
C ASP A 87 -18.46 -12.97 -17.79
N TYR A 88 -17.45 -13.85 -17.66
CA TYR A 88 -16.06 -13.46 -17.45
C TYR A 88 -15.08 -14.52 -17.99
N ILE A 89 -13.86 -14.10 -18.24
CA ILE A 89 -12.77 -14.98 -18.64
C ILE A 89 -12.13 -15.57 -17.37
N MET A 90 -12.05 -16.90 -17.27
CA MET A 90 -11.23 -17.55 -16.26
C MET A 90 -9.85 -17.85 -16.84
N ALA A 91 -8.79 -17.31 -16.23
CA ALA A 91 -7.42 -17.51 -16.64
C ALA A 91 -6.67 -18.41 -15.66
N VAL A 92 -6.02 -19.46 -16.16
CA VAL A 92 -5.14 -20.32 -15.35
C VAL A 92 -3.92 -19.51 -14.89
N PRO A 93 -3.52 -19.61 -13.61
CA PRO A 93 -2.36 -18.90 -13.09
C PRO A 93 -1.07 -19.28 -13.81
N ARG A 94 -0.30 -18.27 -14.26
CA ARG A 94 0.99 -18.42 -14.94
C ARG A 94 2.09 -17.70 -14.14
N MET A 95 2.49 -18.26 -12.98
CA MET A 95 3.40 -17.59 -12.04
C MET A 95 4.73 -17.16 -12.66
N HIS A 96 5.31 -17.96 -13.55
CA HIS A 96 6.55 -17.60 -14.27
C HIS A 96 6.38 -16.29 -15.07
N LEU A 97 5.28 -16.18 -15.81
CA LEU A 97 4.95 -14.97 -16.56
C LEU A 97 4.79 -13.74 -15.65
N TYR A 98 4.15 -13.92 -14.48
CA TYR A 98 3.98 -12.82 -13.53
C TYR A 98 5.33 -12.35 -12.96
N LEU A 99 6.25 -13.27 -12.70
CA LEU A 99 7.62 -12.93 -12.29
C LEU A 99 8.39 -12.21 -13.40
N GLU A 100 8.21 -12.58 -14.67
CA GLU A 100 8.80 -11.87 -15.82
C GLU A 100 8.28 -10.41 -15.90
N TYR A 101 6.97 -10.20 -15.76
CA TYR A 101 6.40 -8.86 -15.74
C TYR A 101 6.88 -8.05 -14.53
N SER A 102 6.95 -8.65 -13.35
CA SER A 102 7.51 -8.02 -12.15
C SER A 102 8.97 -7.61 -12.38
N ALA A 103 9.79 -8.46 -13.00
CA ALA A 103 11.18 -8.15 -13.34
C ALA A 103 11.30 -7.02 -14.38
N ARG A 104 10.42 -6.97 -15.39
CA ARG A 104 10.38 -5.84 -16.36
C ARG A 104 10.07 -4.54 -15.64
N ILE A 105 9.10 -4.53 -14.71
CA ILE A 105 8.73 -3.35 -13.91
C ILE A 105 9.86 -2.94 -12.97
N TYR A 106 10.55 -3.90 -12.35
CA TYR A 106 11.75 -3.61 -11.59
C TYR A 106 12.83 -2.94 -12.47
N GLY A 107 12.97 -3.37 -13.72
CA GLY A 107 13.82 -2.70 -14.71
C GLY A 107 13.41 -1.24 -14.99
N VAL A 108 12.11 -0.91 -14.92
CA VAL A 108 11.64 0.48 -14.99
C VAL A 108 12.09 1.26 -13.75
N TYR A 109 11.94 0.71 -12.54
CA TYR A 109 12.42 1.39 -11.33
C TYR A 109 13.91 1.72 -11.40
N LEU A 110 14.73 0.81 -11.93
CA LEU A 110 16.18 0.99 -12.08
C LEU A 110 16.58 2.11 -13.05
N LYS A 111 15.70 2.58 -13.91
CA LYS A 111 15.96 3.77 -14.75
C LYS A 111 16.02 5.06 -13.92
N TYR A 112 15.38 5.07 -12.75
CA TYR A 112 15.17 6.25 -11.91
C TYR A 112 15.88 6.17 -10.57
N ILE A 113 15.94 5.01 -9.96
CA ILE A 113 16.37 4.78 -8.58
C ILE A 113 17.40 3.64 -8.58
N ALA A 114 18.49 3.80 -7.86
CA ALA A 114 19.50 2.74 -7.71
C ALA A 114 18.95 1.54 -6.92
N LYS A 115 19.46 0.35 -7.19
CA LYS A 115 18.99 -0.90 -6.58
C LYS A 115 19.09 -0.91 -5.05
N GLU A 116 20.02 -0.15 -4.49
CA GLU A 116 20.24 0.01 -3.05
C GLU A 116 19.07 0.71 -2.37
N ASP A 117 18.38 1.59 -3.10
CA ASP A 117 17.27 2.42 -2.64
C ASP A 117 15.90 1.86 -3.06
N ILE A 118 15.86 0.62 -3.59
CA ILE A 118 14.64 -0.11 -3.94
C ILE A 118 14.47 -1.31 -3.02
N HIS A 119 13.33 -1.42 -2.36
CA HIS A 119 12.90 -2.61 -1.63
C HIS A 119 11.69 -3.24 -2.31
N VAL A 120 11.88 -4.41 -2.95
CA VAL A 120 10.78 -5.22 -3.48
C VAL A 120 10.08 -5.90 -2.31
N TYR A 121 8.89 -5.41 -1.97
CA TYR A 121 8.10 -5.92 -0.85
C TYR A 121 7.33 -7.19 -1.23
N SER A 122 6.80 -7.23 -2.45
CA SER A 122 6.13 -8.39 -3.03
C SER A 122 6.32 -8.41 -4.56
N VAL A 123 5.70 -9.38 -5.24
CA VAL A 123 5.73 -9.48 -6.70
C VAL A 123 5.06 -8.28 -7.40
N ASP A 124 4.17 -7.58 -6.72
CA ASP A 124 3.36 -6.48 -7.23
C ASP A 124 3.52 -5.16 -6.44
N GLU A 125 4.40 -5.15 -5.45
CA GLU A 125 4.60 -3.97 -4.60
C GLU A 125 6.07 -3.70 -4.30
N ALA A 126 6.49 -2.42 -4.41
CA ALA A 126 7.84 -1.97 -4.11
C ALA A 126 7.85 -0.63 -3.37
N PHE A 127 8.87 -0.45 -2.54
CA PHE A 127 9.22 0.82 -1.93
C PHE A 127 10.50 1.36 -2.55
N LEU A 128 10.51 2.67 -2.82
CA LEU A 128 11.65 3.38 -3.39
C LEU A 128 11.98 4.57 -2.50
N ASP A 129 13.25 4.71 -2.09
CA ASP A 129 13.73 5.94 -1.46
C ASP A 129 14.06 6.96 -2.55
N ALA A 130 13.21 7.97 -2.69
CA ALA A 130 13.34 9.01 -3.70
C ALA A 130 14.15 10.21 -3.21
N THR A 131 14.53 10.27 -1.94
CA THR A 131 15.06 11.44 -1.24
C THR A 131 16.17 12.17 -2.01
N HIS A 132 17.20 11.43 -2.41
CA HIS A 132 18.38 12.02 -3.08
C HIS A 132 18.17 12.26 -4.57
N TYR A 133 17.13 11.66 -5.18
CA TYR A 133 16.87 11.71 -6.61
C TYR A 133 16.08 12.94 -7.03
N LEU A 134 15.27 13.52 -6.12
CA LEU A 134 14.40 14.66 -6.42
C LEU A 134 15.21 15.87 -6.91
N ALA A 135 16.29 16.21 -6.20
CA ALA A 135 17.18 17.31 -6.59
C ALA A 135 17.91 17.01 -7.92
N MET A 136 18.35 15.76 -8.12
CA MET A 136 19.04 15.32 -9.33
C MET A 136 18.15 15.45 -10.58
N TYR A 137 16.88 15.04 -10.46
CA TYR A 137 15.91 15.13 -11.57
C TYR A 137 15.21 16.49 -11.64
N ARG A 138 15.40 17.39 -10.67
CA ARG A 138 14.69 18.67 -10.54
C ARG A 138 13.16 18.47 -10.53
N MET A 139 12.70 17.46 -9.82
CA MET A 139 11.30 17.06 -9.70
C MET A 139 10.91 17.01 -8.21
N ASN A 140 9.63 17.26 -7.91
CA ASN A 140 9.07 16.86 -6.61
C ASN A 140 8.72 15.36 -6.60
N ALA A 141 8.39 14.81 -5.43
CA ALA A 141 8.12 13.38 -5.27
C ALA A 141 6.91 12.91 -6.11
N LYS A 142 5.89 13.75 -6.26
CA LYS A 142 4.70 13.46 -7.06
C LYS A 142 5.03 13.41 -8.56
N GLU A 143 5.84 14.34 -9.05
CA GLU A 143 6.29 14.36 -10.45
C GLU A 143 7.14 13.13 -10.79
N LEU A 144 8.06 12.75 -9.90
CA LEU A 144 8.87 11.54 -10.07
C LEU A 144 7.99 10.28 -10.03
N GLY A 145 7.07 10.20 -9.06
CA GLY A 145 6.09 9.10 -8.98
C GLY A 145 5.25 8.98 -10.24
N LEU A 146 4.70 10.09 -10.74
CA LEU A 146 3.93 10.13 -12.00
C LEU A 146 4.76 9.61 -13.18
N ARG A 147 6.01 10.06 -13.31
CA ARG A 147 6.92 9.63 -14.37
C ARG A 147 7.17 8.13 -14.34
N ILE A 148 7.42 7.57 -13.16
CA ILE A 148 7.63 6.14 -12.98
C ILE A 148 6.35 5.35 -13.35
N LEU A 149 5.16 5.81 -12.89
CA LEU A 149 3.90 5.14 -13.19
C LEU A 149 3.57 5.15 -14.69
N GLN A 150 3.86 6.24 -15.38
CA GLN A 150 3.70 6.35 -16.83
C GLN A 150 4.63 5.37 -17.57
N ASP A 151 5.92 5.32 -17.20
CA ASP A 151 6.88 4.40 -17.81
C ASP A 151 6.51 2.91 -17.56
N ILE A 152 5.98 2.57 -16.37
CA ILE A 152 5.43 1.24 -16.10
C ILE A 152 4.31 0.92 -17.10
N TYR A 153 3.36 1.85 -17.27
CA TYR A 153 2.23 1.65 -18.17
C TYR A 153 2.67 1.54 -19.64
N GLU A 154 3.55 2.41 -20.09
CA GLU A 154 4.09 2.39 -21.46
C GLU A 154 4.89 1.11 -21.75
N THR A 155 5.65 0.62 -20.76
CA THR A 155 6.48 -0.59 -20.90
C THR A 155 5.67 -1.88 -20.83
N THR A 156 4.58 -1.91 -20.05
CA THR A 156 3.91 -3.17 -19.68
C THR A 156 2.40 -3.18 -19.90
N GLY A 157 1.77 -2.04 -20.17
CA GLY A 157 0.31 -1.91 -20.22
C GLY A 157 -0.38 -2.03 -18.85
N ILE A 158 0.39 -2.14 -17.75
CA ILE A 158 -0.14 -2.33 -16.40
C ILE A 158 -0.19 -1.00 -15.67
N ARG A 159 -1.35 -0.66 -15.11
CA ARG A 159 -1.51 0.52 -14.27
C ARG A 159 -1.04 0.25 -12.86
N ALA A 160 -0.48 1.29 -12.22
CA ALA A 160 -0.06 1.24 -10.84
C ALA A 160 -0.64 2.41 -10.03
N THR A 161 -0.53 2.31 -8.71
CA THR A 161 -0.93 3.33 -7.75
C THR A 161 0.28 3.65 -6.89
N CYS A 162 0.48 4.93 -6.53
CA CYS A 162 1.61 5.35 -5.72
C CYS A 162 1.14 6.06 -4.44
N GLY A 163 1.74 5.71 -3.33
CA GLY A 163 1.70 6.49 -2.09
C GLY A 163 3.06 7.11 -1.83
N ILE A 164 3.07 8.37 -1.42
CA ILE A 164 4.28 9.13 -1.06
C ILE A 164 4.22 9.39 0.45
N GLY A 165 5.32 9.19 1.13
CA GLY A 165 5.40 9.46 2.57
C GLY A 165 6.79 9.87 3.01
N THR A 166 6.88 10.54 4.15
CA THR A 166 8.13 10.92 4.81
C THR A 166 8.85 9.71 5.43
N ASN A 167 8.17 8.58 5.55
CA ASN A 167 8.73 7.29 5.95
C ASN A 167 7.99 6.14 5.24
N LEU A 168 8.48 4.90 5.40
CA LEU A 168 7.91 3.73 4.72
C LEU A 168 6.45 3.46 5.11
N TYR A 169 6.12 3.67 6.39
CA TYR A 169 4.76 3.48 6.88
C TYR A 169 3.79 4.46 6.24
N LEU A 170 4.12 5.75 6.24
CA LEU A 170 3.26 6.79 5.65
C LEU A 170 3.11 6.65 4.15
N ALA A 171 4.18 6.26 3.43
CA ALA A 171 4.08 5.92 2.01
C ALA A 171 3.09 4.77 1.76
N LYS A 172 3.12 3.73 2.60
CA LYS A 172 2.19 2.60 2.52
C LYS A 172 0.76 3.01 2.84
N ILE A 173 0.53 3.81 3.89
CA ILE A 173 -0.80 4.30 4.25
C ILE A 173 -1.37 5.24 3.17
N ALA A 174 -0.55 6.15 2.63
CA ALA A 174 -0.94 7.00 1.51
C ALA A 174 -1.40 6.16 0.30
N MET A 175 -0.70 5.07 0.00
CA MET A 175 -1.05 4.17 -1.10
C MET A 175 -2.32 3.37 -0.81
N ASP A 176 -2.41 2.66 0.33
CA ASP A 176 -3.50 1.72 0.62
C ASP A 176 -4.82 2.40 0.99
N ILE A 177 -4.77 3.45 1.83
CA ILE A 177 -5.98 4.08 2.38
C ILE A 177 -6.43 5.25 1.50
N VAL A 178 -5.50 6.02 0.92
CA VAL A 178 -5.84 7.23 0.17
C VAL A 178 -5.85 6.94 -1.34
N ALA A 179 -4.69 6.68 -1.94
CA ALA A 179 -4.55 6.59 -3.39
C ALA A 179 -5.43 5.51 -4.02
N LYS A 180 -5.55 4.33 -3.40
CA LYS A 180 -6.42 3.25 -3.92
C LYS A 180 -7.91 3.61 -3.92
N LYS A 181 -8.35 4.52 -3.04
CA LYS A 181 -9.77 4.90 -2.88
C LYS A 181 -10.12 6.20 -3.60
N MET A 182 -9.15 7.06 -3.95
CA MET A 182 -9.39 8.29 -4.67
C MET A 182 -9.76 8.05 -6.15
N PRO A 183 -10.51 8.98 -6.80
CA PRO A 183 -10.69 8.93 -8.23
C PRO A 183 -9.34 9.04 -8.94
N ALA A 184 -9.23 8.38 -10.10
CA ALA A 184 -8.06 8.56 -10.95
C ALA A 184 -8.09 9.96 -11.60
N ASP A 185 -6.91 10.52 -11.88
CA ASP A 185 -6.79 11.73 -12.68
C ASP A 185 -7.15 11.47 -14.17
N ALA A 186 -6.98 12.49 -15.02
CA ALA A 186 -7.27 12.40 -16.46
C ALA A 186 -6.46 11.29 -17.16
N ASP A 187 -5.26 10.98 -16.66
CA ASP A 187 -4.37 9.96 -17.22
C ASP A 187 -4.61 8.57 -16.58
N GLY A 188 -5.59 8.47 -15.70
CA GLY A 188 -5.91 7.23 -14.98
C GLY A 188 -4.98 6.92 -13.82
N VAL A 189 -4.18 7.88 -13.39
CA VAL A 189 -3.18 7.76 -12.31
C VAL A 189 -3.80 8.10 -10.95
N ARG A 190 -3.27 7.47 -9.90
CA ARG A 190 -3.63 7.70 -8.50
C ARG A 190 -2.36 7.83 -7.68
N ILE A 191 -2.13 9.02 -7.16
CA ILE A 191 -1.01 9.33 -6.28
C ILE A 191 -1.52 10.10 -5.08
N ALA A 192 -1.15 9.68 -3.88
CA ALA A 192 -1.46 10.38 -2.64
C ALA A 192 -0.18 10.59 -1.83
N GLU A 193 -0.17 11.61 -0.99
CA GLU A 193 0.97 11.98 -0.18
C GLU A 193 0.55 12.21 1.27
N LEU A 194 1.35 11.72 2.22
CA LEU A 194 1.16 11.90 3.66
C LEU A 194 2.50 12.21 4.33
N ASP A 195 2.45 13.17 5.23
CA ASP A 195 3.43 13.38 6.29
C ASP A 195 2.82 13.05 7.67
N GLU A 196 3.59 13.14 8.73
CA GLU A 196 3.16 12.85 10.10
C GLU A 196 2.01 13.76 10.55
N ILE A 197 2.00 15.01 10.11
CA ILE A 197 0.98 16.01 10.51
C ILE A 197 -0.34 15.71 9.80
N SER A 198 -0.31 15.54 8.48
CA SER A 198 -1.50 15.21 7.69
C SER A 198 -2.08 13.84 8.07
N TYR A 199 -1.20 12.85 8.35
CA TYR A 199 -1.62 11.54 8.86
C TYR A 199 -2.41 11.67 10.16
N ARG A 200 -1.88 12.39 11.16
CA ARG A 200 -2.57 12.59 12.46
C ARG A 200 -3.87 13.35 12.29
N ARG A 201 -3.87 14.39 11.47
CA ARG A 201 -5.06 15.22 11.22
C ARG A 201 -6.18 14.44 10.54
N GLU A 202 -5.86 13.62 9.55
CA GLU A 202 -6.85 13.02 8.64
C GLU A 202 -7.18 11.58 9.00
N PHE A 203 -6.23 10.82 9.56
CA PHE A 203 -6.36 9.36 9.73
C PHE A 203 -6.37 8.88 11.19
N TRP A 204 -6.09 9.71 12.16
CA TRP A 204 -6.18 9.31 13.58
C TRP A 204 -7.57 8.81 13.98
N ASN A 205 -8.63 9.27 13.33
CA ASN A 205 -10.01 8.82 13.59
C ASN A 205 -10.53 7.81 12.54
N HIS A 206 -9.67 7.39 11.59
CA HIS A 206 -10.07 6.43 10.55
C HIS A 206 -10.41 5.06 11.14
N ARG A 207 -11.41 4.41 10.54
CA ARG A 207 -11.86 3.06 10.86
C ARG A 207 -12.16 2.28 9.57
N PRO A 208 -11.98 0.96 9.62
CA PRO A 208 -11.54 0.10 10.74
C PRO A 208 -10.01 0.11 10.90
N LEU A 209 -9.51 -0.29 12.08
CA LEU A 209 -8.08 -0.45 12.33
C LEU A 209 -7.40 -1.44 11.36
N THR A 210 -8.13 -2.40 10.82
CA THR A 210 -7.61 -3.39 9.86
C THR A 210 -7.27 -2.79 8.48
N ASP A 211 -7.57 -1.54 8.21
CA ASP A 211 -7.13 -0.84 7.02
C ASP A 211 -5.65 -0.43 7.12
N PHE A 212 -5.12 -0.33 8.35
CA PHE A 212 -3.75 0.07 8.59
C PHE A 212 -2.78 -1.10 8.45
N TRP A 213 -1.66 -0.82 7.80
CA TRP A 213 -0.60 -1.79 7.61
C TRP A 213 -0.17 -2.43 8.95
N ARG A 214 0.04 -3.74 8.95
CA ARG A 214 0.40 -4.59 10.09
C ARG A 214 -0.69 -4.77 11.17
N ILE A 215 -1.88 -4.19 11.03
CA ILE A 215 -3.01 -4.45 11.93
C ILE A 215 -3.96 -5.47 11.31
N GLY A 216 -3.79 -6.74 11.66
CA GLY A 216 -4.71 -7.82 11.29
C GLY A 216 -5.90 -7.92 12.25
N LYS A 217 -6.84 -8.82 11.91
CA LYS A 217 -8.05 -9.05 12.73
C LYS A 217 -7.75 -9.38 14.19
N GLY A 218 -6.67 -10.14 14.47
CA GLY A 218 -6.27 -10.50 15.84
C GLY A 218 -5.84 -9.28 16.66
N TYR A 219 -5.02 -8.39 16.06
CA TYR A 219 -4.62 -7.13 16.71
C TYR A 219 -5.84 -6.23 16.94
N ALA A 220 -6.65 -6.01 15.90
CA ALA A 220 -7.84 -5.18 16.00
C ALA A 220 -8.81 -5.69 17.07
N LYS A 221 -8.96 -7.02 17.22
CA LYS A 221 -9.81 -7.61 18.29
C LYS A 221 -9.28 -7.25 19.67
N LYS A 222 -7.99 -7.51 19.97
CA LYS A 222 -7.38 -7.18 21.26
C LYS A 222 -7.46 -5.69 21.59
N LEU A 223 -7.19 -4.82 20.60
CA LEU A 223 -7.29 -3.37 20.76
C LEU A 223 -8.73 -2.93 21.08
N ASN A 224 -9.72 -3.48 20.37
CA ASN A 224 -11.14 -3.19 20.62
C ASN A 224 -11.60 -3.64 22.02
N GLU A 225 -11.08 -4.74 22.55
CA GLU A 225 -11.35 -5.22 23.92
C GLU A 225 -10.84 -4.22 24.98
N CYS A 226 -9.77 -3.46 24.66
CA CYS A 226 -9.26 -2.36 25.49
C CYS A 226 -9.95 -1.01 25.17
N GLY A 227 -10.98 -0.98 24.31
CA GLY A 227 -11.66 0.25 23.92
C GLY A 227 -10.93 1.09 22.87
N LEU A 228 -9.77 0.63 22.35
CA LEU A 228 -8.98 1.31 21.35
C LEU A 228 -9.48 0.96 19.94
N LYS A 229 -10.09 1.92 19.26
CA LYS A 229 -10.78 1.72 17.98
C LYS A 229 -10.14 2.44 16.81
N THR A 230 -9.16 3.32 17.08
CA THR A 230 -8.50 4.17 16.09
C THR A 230 -7.01 4.27 16.39
N MET A 231 -6.21 4.70 15.39
CA MET A 231 -4.78 4.95 15.61
C MET A 231 -4.57 6.10 16.61
N GLY A 232 -5.43 7.11 16.59
CA GLY A 232 -5.41 8.20 17.59
C GLY A 232 -5.70 7.72 19.01
N ASP A 233 -6.57 6.72 19.20
CA ASP A 233 -6.80 6.11 20.51
C ASP A 233 -5.53 5.41 21.00
N ILE A 234 -4.86 4.64 20.13
CA ILE A 234 -3.62 3.92 20.47
C ILE A 234 -2.51 4.91 20.82
N ALA A 235 -2.30 5.95 20.00
CA ALA A 235 -1.29 6.97 20.24
C ALA A 235 -1.50 7.70 21.58
N LYS A 236 -2.72 8.10 21.88
CA LYS A 236 -3.04 8.77 23.16
C LYS A 236 -2.93 7.84 24.36
N PHE A 237 -3.36 6.58 24.20
CA PHE A 237 -3.31 5.56 25.24
C PHE A 237 -1.85 5.23 25.60
N SER A 238 -0.95 5.16 24.63
CA SER A 238 0.47 4.82 24.84
C SER A 238 1.20 5.81 25.76
N ILE A 239 0.75 7.07 25.86
CA ILE A 239 1.43 8.11 26.67
C ILE A 239 1.56 7.70 28.14
N ASN A 240 0.54 7.03 28.69
CA ASN A 240 0.49 6.67 30.11
C ASN A 240 0.26 5.18 30.36
N ASN A 241 0.07 4.36 29.32
CA ASN A 241 -0.32 2.95 29.43
C ASN A 241 0.48 2.09 28.45
N GLU A 242 1.71 2.44 28.19
CA GLU A 242 2.59 1.71 27.26
C GLU A 242 2.77 0.25 27.68
N ASP A 243 2.96 0.02 28.99
CA ASP A 243 3.12 -1.31 29.58
C ASP A 243 1.97 -2.27 29.20
N ILE A 244 0.74 -1.76 29.17
CA ILE A 244 -0.43 -2.56 28.78
C ILE A 244 -0.34 -3.01 27.33
N LEU A 245 0.16 -2.16 26.45
CA LEU A 245 0.37 -2.53 25.04
C LEU A 245 1.48 -3.56 24.90
N TYR A 246 2.56 -3.46 25.70
CA TYR A 246 3.62 -4.47 25.72
C TYR A 246 3.12 -5.81 26.28
N ASP A 247 2.25 -5.82 27.29
CA ASP A 247 1.63 -7.05 27.81
C ASP A 247 0.76 -7.74 26.74
N LEU A 248 0.06 -6.96 25.90
CA LEU A 248 -0.82 -7.49 24.85
C LEU A 248 -0.07 -7.97 23.60
N PHE A 249 1.00 -7.29 23.21
CA PHE A 249 1.64 -7.47 21.90
C PHE A 249 3.15 -7.79 21.98
N GLY A 250 3.72 -7.79 23.19
CA GLY A 250 5.16 -7.96 23.37
C GLY A 250 5.93 -6.85 22.68
N ILE A 251 7.13 -7.14 22.21
CA ILE A 251 7.99 -6.17 21.49
C ILE A 251 7.33 -5.54 20.26
N ASN A 252 6.31 -6.17 19.70
CA ASN A 252 5.56 -5.58 18.58
C ASN A 252 4.72 -4.35 18.99
N ALA A 253 4.55 -4.09 20.30
CA ALA A 253 3.90 -2.88 20.79
C ALA A 253 4.67 -1.63 20.39
N GLU A 254 6.01 -1.68 20.39
CA GLU A 254 6.86 -0.57 19.98
C GLU A 254 6.50 -0.10 18.57
N LEU A 255 6.50 -1.02 17.60
CA LEU A 255 6.14 -0.69 16.23
C LEU A 255 4.68 -0.24 16.09
N LEU A 256 3.75 -0.82 16.85
CA LEU A 256 2.36 -0.40 16.86
C LEU A 256 2.19 1.03 17.35
N ILE A 257 2.91 1.41 18.41
CA ILE A 257 2.91 2.76 18.97
C ILE A 257 3.52 3.75 17.97
N ASP A 258 4.69 3.42 17.43
CA ASP A 258 5.35 4.24 16.41
C ASP A 258 4.42 4.52 15.22
N HIS A 259 3.80 3.49 14.66
CA HIS A 259 2.85 3.62 13.57
C HIS A 259 1.61 4.43 13.97
N ALA A 260 1.14 4.32 15.20
CA ALA A 260 0.02 5.13 15.69
C ALA A 260 0.38 6.64 15.69
N TRP A 261 1.63 6.97 15.97
CA TRP A 261 2.16 8.34 15.88
C TRP A 261 2.54 8.76 14.45
N GLY A 262 2.52 7.85 13.48
CA GLY A 262 2.94 8.08 12.09
C GLY A 262 4.45 8.02 11.92
N TYR A 263 5.16 7.35 12.82
CA TYR A 263 6.60 7.17 12.78
C TYR A 263 6.97 5.77 12.29
N GLU A 264 8.09 5.63 11.56
CA GLU A 264 8.67 4.36 11.15
C GLU A 264 10.20 4.51 11.15
N PRO A 265 10.89 3.90 12.12
CA PRO A 265 12.35 4.02 12.24
C PRO A 265 13.10 3.21 11.19
N CYS A 266 12.44 2.21 10.57
CA CYS A 266 13.05 1.36 9.57
C CYS A 266 13.20 2.08 8.24
N THR A 267 14.37 2.00 7.62
CA THR A 267 14.67 2.52 6.29
C THR A 267 14.98 1.38 5.33
N ILE A 268 14.97 1.64 4.01
CA ILE A 268 15.39 0.64 3.00
C ILE A 268 16.83 0.19 3.28
N LYS A 269 17.70 1.08 3.71
CA LYS A 269 19.09 0.76 4.08
C LYS A 269 19.16 -0.23 5.26
N HIS A 270 18.30 -0.06 6.28
CA HIS A 270 18.20 -1.01 7.38
C HIS A 270 17.76 -2.38 6.90
N ILE A 271 16.73 -2.44 6.05
CA ILE A 271 16.23 -3.69 5.45
C ILE A 271 17.33 -4.41 4.65
N LYS A 272 18.08 -3.68 3.81
CA LYS A 272 19.16 -4.25 2.99
C LYS A 272 20.35 -4.76 3.80
N ASN A 273 20.63 -4.13 4.93
CA ASN A 273 21.75 -4.50 5.80
C ASN A 273 21.37 -5.58 6.83
N TYR A 274 20.11 -5.92 6.98
CA TYR A 274 19.66 -6.97 7.88
C TYR A 274 20.17 -8.33 7.39
N LYS A 275 20.93 -8.99 8.25
CA LYS A 275 21.37 -10.38 8.05
C LYS A 275 20.63 -11.23 9.09
N PRO A 276 19.76 -12.17 8.68
CA PRO A 276 19.02 -13.04 9.57
C PRO A 276 19.95 -13.99 10.31
#